data_4ec07bc7a7989315103ce558e80ebc38
#
_entry.id   4ec07bc7a7989315103ce558e80ebc38
#
_cell.length_a   1.000
_cell.length_b   1.000
_cell.length_c   1.000
_cell.angle_alpha   90.00
_cell.angle_beta   90.00
_cell.angle_gamma   90.00
#
_symmetry.space_group_name_H-M   'P 1'
#
loop_
_entity.id
_entity.type
_entity.pdbx_description
1 polymer ?
#
loop_
_entity_poly.entity_id
_entity_poly.type
_entity_poly.pdbx_seq_one_letter_code
_entity_poly.pdbx_strand_id
1 'polypeptide(L)'
;MADVVLGIETSCDETSAAVLVNGELASLVILSQDVHKVFGGVVPELASRAHLTALPRVVDRALAEAGLAPASIDAVAVTAGPGLAGALLVGVVYAKSFAYAGDRALIGVHHMEGHLFAPAVEDRQLAPPFVALLVSGGHTLLLDVPAWGHYRLLGQTRDDAAGEAFDKVATLLGLGYPGGPAIETLARAGDPGRFSFPRPMIADGFEFSFSGLKTAVLHAVRASPDLERDRASLARGFQDAVLDVLVTKLERAVVATGYTTAVLGGGVACSRALSGLAAQRLGARGGARVAVASPRLNADNAAMIARAGWYHLRLGERSDWTLDARADLPLPGLEMTVTTHPSLRSGQAPARRTDFS
;
A
#
# COMPACT_ATOMS: atom_id res chain seq x y z
N MET A 1 17.17 -26.62 10.93
CA MET A 1 16.20 -26.98 9.90
C MET A 1 15.91 -25.74 9.08
N ALA A 2 15.54 -25.89 7.83
CA ALA A 2 15.16 -24.74 7.00
C ALA A 2 13.79 -24.23 7.46
N ASP A 3 13.61 -22.90 7.60
CA ASP A 3 12.32 -22.29 7.90
C ASP A 3 11.51 -22.17 6.60
N VAL A 4 10.48 -23.00 6.41
CA VAL A 4 9.62 -22.98 5.22
C VAL A 4 8.28 -22.34 5.57
N VAL A 5 7.97 -21.21 4.95
CA VAL A 5 6.74 -20.44 5.22
C VAL A 5 5.86 -20.41 3.99
N LEU A 6 4.60 -20.82 4.15
CA LEU A 6 3.53 -20.63 3.17
C LEU A 6 2.83 -19.30 3.47
N GLY A 7 2.87 -18.36 2.54
CA GLY A 7 2.09 -17.11 2.59
C GLY A 7 0.79 -17.24 1.84
N ILE A 8 -0.27 -16.60 2.36
CA ILE A 8 -1.61 -16.55 1.77
C ILE A 8 -2.12 -15.11 1.80
N GLU A 9 -2.56 -14.61 0.63
CA GLU A 9 -3.14 -13.29 0.46
C GLU A 9 -4.51 -13.40 -0.22
N THR A 10 -5.54 -12.84 0.43
CA THR A 10 -6.92 -12.80 -0.08
C THR A 10 -7.66 -11.53 0.35
N SER A 11 -6.96 -10.44 0.64
CA SER A 11 -7.60 -9.26 1.27
C SER A 11 -8.53 -8.46 0.35
N CYS A 12 -8.36 -8.58 -0.97
CA CYS A 12 -9.14 -7.82 -1.96
C CYS A 12 -9.58 -8.71 -3.13
N ASP A 13 -8.99 -8.55 -4.31
CA ASP A 13 -9.35 -9.29 -5.55
C ASP A 13 -8.21 -10.15 -6.10
N GLU A 14 -7.06 -10.21 -5.44
CA GLU A 14 -5.99 -11.14 -5.72
C GLU A 14 -6.06 -12.37 -4.79
N THR A 15 -6.17 -13.57 -5.39
CA THR A 15 -5.94 -14.83 -4.68
C THR A 15 -4.48 -15.23 -4.87
N SER A 16 -3.69 -15.22 -3.82
CA SER A 16 -2.25 -15.51 -3.96
C SER A 16 -1.74 -16.46 -2.89
N ALA A 17 -0.78 -17.30 -3.28
CA ALA A 17 0.03 -18.12 -2.40
C ALA A 17 1.50 -18.05 -2.80
N ALA A 18 2.39 -18.06 -1.81
CA ALA A 18 3.83 -18.06 -2.01
C ALA A 18 4.52 -18.96 -1.00
N VAL A 19 5.65 -19.53 -1.39
CA VAL A 19 6.50 -20.30 -0.50
C VAL A 19 7.85 -19.60 -0.35
N LEU A 20 8.25 -19.35 0.89
CA LEU A 20 9.58 -18.91 1.24
C LEU A 20 10.34 -20.05 1.94
N VAL A 21 11.63 -20.20 1.57
CA VAL A 21 12.56 -21.11 2.22
C VAL A 21 13.73 -20.30 2.79
N ASN A 22 13.90 -20.27 4.09
CA ASN A 22 14.90 -19.43 4.77
C ASN A 22 14.83 -17.92 4.38
N GLY A 23 13.61 -17.42 4.18
CA GLY A 23 13.36 -16.05 3.77
C GLY A 23 13.59 -15.76 2.27
N GLU A 24 13.91 -16.78 1.46
CA GLU A 24 14.03 -16.69 0.02
C GLU A 24 12.76 -17.13 -0.69
N LEU A 25 12.35 -16.39 -1.70
CA LEU A 25 11.16 -16.72 -2.49
C LEU A 25 11.41 -17.95 -3.36
N ALA A 26 10.77 -19.07 -3.04
CA ALA A 26 10.82 -20.30 -3.83
C ALA A 26 9.72 -20.35 -4.90
N SER A 27 8.53 -19.85 -4.58
CA SER A 27 7.41 -19.78 -5.53
C SER A 27 6.45 -18.65 -5.20
N LEU A 28 5.75 -18.15 -6.22
CA LEU A 28 4.68 -17.16 -6.10
C LEU A 28 3.64 -17.39 -7.18
N VAL A 29 2.40 -17.63 -6.77
CA VAL A 29 1.24 -17.74 -7.65
C VAL A 29 0.26 -16.63 -7.30
N ILE A 30 -0.14 -15.87 -8.29
CA ILE A 30 -1.14 -14.79 -8.17
C ILE A 30 -2.23 -15.04 -9.19
N LEU A 31 -3.48 -15.00 -8.76
CA LEU A 31 -4.66 -15.07 -9.60
C LEU A 31 -5.54 -13.85 -9.33
N SER A 32 -5.55 -12.89 -10.26
CA SER A 32 -6.41 -11.71 -10.18
C SER A 32 -7.81 -12.03 -10.70
N GLN A 33 -8.82 -11.43 -10.10
CA GLN A 33 -10.23 -11.68 -10.37
C GLN A 33 -10.76 -10.73 -11.45
N ASP A 34 -10.70 -11.13 -12.71
CA ASP A 34 -11.16 -10.30 -13.84
C ASP A 34 -12.67 -9.98 -13.83
N VAL A 35 -13.45 -10.71 -13.04
CA VAL A 35 -14.90 -10.52 -12.93
C VAL A 35 -15.29 -9.10 -12.50
N HIS A 36 -14.43 -8.41 -11.78
CA HIS A 36 -14.68 -7.07 -11.27
C HIS A 36 -14.60 -5.96 -12.33
N LYS A 37 -13.91 -6.21 -13.45
CA LYS A 37 -13.72 -5.22 -14.52
C LYS A 37 -15.03 -4.71 -15.11
N VAL A 38 -16.06 -5.56 -15.20
CA VAL A 38 -17.38 -5.18 -15.70
C VAL A 38 -18.17 -4.28 -14.74
N PHE A 39 -17.80 -4.24 -13.46
CA PHE A 39 -18.45 -3.43 -12.44
C PHE A 39 -17.72 -2.10 -12.16
N GLY A 40 -16.53 -1.92 -12.75
CA GLY A 40 -15.72 -0.73 -12.53
C GLY A 40 -15.11 -0.61 -11.12
N GLY A 41 -15.04 -1.74 -10.38
CA GLY A 41 -14.49 -1.83 -9.03
C GLY A 41 -14.82 -3.17 -8.37
N VAL A 42 -14.18 -3.48 -7.25
CA VAL A 42 -14.33 -4.77 -6.57
C VAL A 42 -15.70 -4.90 -5.91
N VAL A 43 -16.37 -6.03 -6.18
CA VAL A 43 -17.64 -6.42 -5.53
C VAL A 43 -17.32 -7.44 -4.44
N PRO A 44 -17.44 -7.09 -3.13
CA PRO A 44 -16.93 -7.90 -2.02
C PRO A 44 -17.45 -9.33 -1.96
N GLU A 45 -18.74 -9.55 -2.27
CA GLU A 45 -19.32 -10.89 -2.25
C GLU A 45 -18.76 -11.76 -3.37
N LEU A 46 -18.57 -11.21 -4.57
CA LEU A 46 -17.99 -11.94 -5.70
C LEU A 46 -16.52 -12.27 -5.40
N ALA A 47 -15.78 -11.34 -4.80
CA ALA A 47 -14.40 -11.57 -4.38
C ALA A 47 -14.29 -12.76 -3.43
N SER A 48 -15.11 -12.78 -2.38
CA SER A 48 -15.11 -13.87 -1.38
C SER A 48 -15.40 -15.24 -2.02
N ARG A 49 -16.38 -15.33 -2.92
CA ARG A 49 -16.73 -16.57 -3.63
C ARG A 49 -15.60 -17.04 -4.56
N ALA A 50 -14.96 -16.10 -5.25
CA ALA A 50 -13.83 -16.41 -6.12
C ALA A 50 -12.64 -16.97 -5.33
N HIS A 51 -12.29 -16.34 -4.19
CA HIS A 51 -11.25 -16.85 -3.29
C HIS A 51 -11.54 -18.26 -2.81
N LEU A 52 -12.77 -18.54 -2.37
CA LEU A 52 -13.16 -19.87 -1.89
C LEU A 52 -12.91 -20.96 -2.93
N THR A 53 -13.15 -20.67 -4.20
CA THR A 53 -12.98 -21.61 -5.29
C THR A 53 -11.51 -21.72 -5.73
N ALA A 54 -10.77 -20.61 -5.72
CA ALA A 54 -9.43 -20.53 -6.30
C ALA A 54 -8.32 -20.92 -5.31
N LEU A 55 -8.45 -20.57 -4.04
CA LEU A 55 -7.35 -20.64 -3.05
C LEU A 55 -6.72 -22.03 -2.92
N PRO A 56 -7.48 -23.16 -2.85
CA PRO A 56 -6.87 -24.47 -2.77
C PRO A 56 -5.93 -24.77 -3.96
N ARG A 57 -6.37 -24.44 -5.17
CA ARG A 57 -5.59 -24.67 -6.40
C ARG A 57 -4.36 -23.76 -6.48
N VAL A 58 -4.48 -22.52 -5.99
CA VAL A 58 -3.38 -21.56 -5.96
C VAL A 58 -2.31 -22.01 -4.96
N VAL A 59 -2.70 -22.55 -3.80
CA VAL A 59 -1.78 -23.14 -2.82
C VAL A 59 -1.11 -24.40 -3.38
N ASP A 60 -1.87 -25.32 -3.95
CA ASP A 60 -1.33 -26.55 -4.56
C ASP A 60 -0.30 -26.19 -5.65
N ARG A 61 -0.60 -25.20 -6.46
CA ARG A 61 0.28 -24.73 -7.52
C ARG A 61 1.57 -24.11 -6.95
N ALA A 62 1.47 -23.30 -5.90
CA ALA A 62 2.62 -22.67 -5.25
C ALA A 62 3.55 -23.74 -4.62
N LEU A 63 2.99 -24.76 -3.97
CA LEU A 63 3.76 -25.89 -3.43
C LEU A 63 4.43 -26.69 -4.55
N ALA A 64 3.73 -26.99 -5.63
CA ALA A 64 4.27 -27.72 -6.78
C ALA A 64 5.43 -26.94 -7.46
N GLU A 65 5.28 -25.63 -7.64
CA GLU A 65 6.34 -24.77 -8.21
C GLU A 65 7.57 -24.66 -7.30
N ALA A 66 7.36 -24.72 -5.95
CA ALA A 66 8.46 -24.78 -4.99
C ALA A 66 9.12 -26.18 -4.91
N GLY A 67 8.52 -27.22 -5.51
CA GLY A 67 8.98 -28.60 -5.40
C GLY A 67 8.81 -29.17 -3.98
N LEU A 68 7.85 -28.69 -3.20
CA LEU A 68 7.64 -29.04 -1.79
C LEU A 68 6.29 -29.72 -1.58
N ALA A 69 6.28 -30.71 -0.68
CA ALA A 69 5.04 -31.30 -0.20
C ALA A 69 4.41 -30.44 0.93
N PRO A 70 3.10 -30.52 1.15
CA PRO A 70 2.45 -29.82 2.28
C PRO A 70 3.14 -30.11 3.63
N ALA A 71 3.64 -31.31 3.86
CA ALA A 71 4.33 -31.68 5.09
C ALA A 71 5.66 -30.94 5.33
N SER A 72 6.23 -30.32 4.31
CA SER A 72 7.49 -29.55 4.41
C SER A 72 7.30 -28.12 4.93
N ILE A 73 6.06 -27.66 5.10
CA ILE A 73 5.74 -26.32 5.58
C ILE A 73 5.84 -26.30 7.12
N ASP A 74 6.61 -25.36 7.66
CA ASP A 74 6.77 -25.15 9.12
C ASP A 74 5.78 -24.13 9.67
N ALA A 75 5.42 -23.11 8.86
CA ALA A 75 4.51 -22.05 9.26
C ALA A 75 3.62 -21.59 8.10
N VAL A 76 2.42 -21.11 8.46
CA VAL A 76 1.49 -20.47 7.53
C VAL A 76 1.30 -19.01 7.95
N ALA A 77 1.65 -18.10 7.06
CA ALA A 77 1.40 -16.68 7.22
C ALA A 77 0.19 -16.28 6.36
N VAL A 78 -0.74 -15.55 6.94
CA VAL A 78 -1.98 -15.14 6.24
C VAL A 78 -2.33 -13.70 6.54
N THR A 79 -2.84 -12.98 5.57
CA THR A 79 -3.37 -11.65 5.80
C THR A 79 -4.61 -11.73 6.68
N ALA A 80 -4.49 -11.15 7.89
CA ALA A 80 -5.59 -11.07 8.86
C ALA A 80 -6.41 -9.78 8.72
N GLY A 81 -5.86 -8.78 8.04
CA GLY A 81 -6.46 -7.45 7.80
C GLY A 81 -5.40 -6.38 7.55
N PRO A 82 -5.82 -5.14 7.22
CA PRO A 82 -7.17 -4.79 6.79
C PRO A 82 -7.51 -5.33 5.40
N GLY A 83 -8.82 -5.27 5.03
CA GLY A 83 -9.31 -5.73 3.73
C GLY A 83 -10.80 -6.03 3.73
N LEU A 84 -11.28 -6.68 2.69
CA LEU A 84 -12.68 -7.09 2.58
C LEU A 84 -12.95 -8.26 3.54
N ALA A 85 -13.83 -8.07 4.51
CA ALA A 85 -14.07 -9.03 5.60
C ALA A 85 -14.31 -10.48 5.11
N GLY A 86 -15.20 -10.65 4.11
CA GLY A 86 -15.49 -11.98 3.56
C GLY A 86 -14.31 -12.61 2.80
N ALA A 87 -13.52 -11.81 2.11
CA ALA A 87 -12.33 -12.25 1.39
C ALA A 87 -11.21 -12.66 2.36
N LEU A 88 -10.92 -11.82 3.37
CA LEU A 88 -10.00 -12.13 4.47
C LEU A 88 -10.38 -13.42 5.19
N LEU A 89 -11.69 -13.60 5.49
CA LEU A 89 -12.19 -14.77 6.21
C LEU A 89 -11.86 -16.07 5.47
N VAL A 90 -11.95 -16.09 4.14
CA VAL A 90 -11.58 -17.27 3.34
C VAL A 90 -10.11 -17.65 3.55
N GLY A 91 -9.20 -16.67 3.45
CA GLY A 91 -7.78 -16.88 3.67
C GLY A 91 -7.46 -17.34 5.10
N VAL A 92 -8.00 -16.66 6.10
CA VAL A 92 -7.78 -16.98 7.51
C VAL A 92 -8.27 -18.37 7.87
N VAL A 93 -9.49 -18.76 7.44
CA VAL A 93 -10.04 -20.09 7.70
C VAL A 93 -9.20 -21.17 7.02
N TYR A 94 -8.81 -20.96 5.77
CA TYR A 94 -7.94 -21.89 5.05
C TYR A 94 -6.58 -22.05 5.75
N ALA A 95 -5.93 -20.95 6.11
CA ALA A 95 -4.64 -20.96 6.82
C ALA A 95 -4.72 -21.67 8.17
N LYS A 96 -5.76 -21.40 8.96
CA LYS A 96 -6.02 -22.11 10.23
C LYS A 96 -6.19 -23.60 10.02
N SER A 97 -6.99 -24.00 9.03
CA SER A 97 -7.22 -25.43 8.73
C SER A 97 -5.94 -26.13 8.29
N PHE A 98 -5.15 -25.49 7.42
CA PHE A 98 -3.87 -26.02 6.95
C PHE A 98 -2.84 -26.14 8.07
N ALA A 99 -2.74 -25.11 8.92
CA ALA A 99 -1.83 -25.09 10.07
C ALA A 99 -2.24 -26.15 11.10
N TYR A 100 -3.53 -26.24 11.44
CA TYR A 100 -4.05 -27.21 12.40
C TYR A 100 -3.83 -28.67 11.97
N ALA A 101 -4.12 -28.98 10.69
CA ALA A 101 -3.97 -30.33 10.16
C ALA A 101 -2.54 -30.87 10.20
N GLY A 102 -1.52 -29.99 10.24
CA GLY A 102 -0.12 -30.36 10.23
C GLY A 102 0.68 -29.94 11.47
N ASP A 103 0.00 -29.47 12.51
CA ASP A 103 0.64 -28.95 13.76
C ASP A 103 1.71 -27.87 13.45
N ARG A 104 1.34 -26.90 12.61
CA ARG A 104 2.23 -25.84 12.12
C ARG A 104 1.97 -24.52 12.84
N ALA A 105 2.99 -23.67 12.87
CA ALA A 105 2.81 -22.32 13.36
C ALA A 105 1.83 -21.53 12.45
N LEU A 106 0.92 -20.77 13.06
CA LEU A 106 0.01 -19.85 12.38
C LEU A 106 0.46 -18.41 12.66
N ILE A 107 0.50 -17.55 11.65
CA ILE A 107 0.91 -16.16 11.78
C ILE A 107 -0.07 -15.28 11.01
N GLY A 108 -0.84 -14.45 11.73
CA GLY A 108 -1.64 -13.40 11.17
C GLY A 108 -0.74 -12.20 10.82
N VAL A 109 -0.77 -11.76 9.59
CA VAL A 109 0.02 -10.63 9.08
C VAL A 109 -0.89 -9.46 8.76
N HIS A 110 -0.45 -8.27 9.07
CA HIS A 110 -1.12 -7.05 8.65
C HIS A 110 -0.81 -6.75 7.18
N HIS A 111 -1.83 -6.52 6.35
CA HIS A 111 -1.67 -6.31 4.91
C HIS A 111 -0.69 -5.18 4.56
N MET A 112 -0.80 -4.01 5.23
CA MET A 112 0.09 -2.89 5.00
C MET A 112 1.53 -3.16 5.47
N GLU A 113 1.71 -3.99 6.50
CA GLU A 113 3.03 -4.48 6.89
C GLU A 113 3.64 -5.36 5.80
N GLY A 114 2.83 -6.21 5.17
CA GLY A 114 3.25 -6.95 3.98
C GLY A 114 3.85 -6.03 2.91
N HIS A 115 3.18 -4.94 2.58
CA HIS A 115 3.70 -3.96 1.62
C HIS A 115 5.03 -3.31 2.05
N LEU A 116 5.29 -3.12 3.34
CA LEU A 116 6.60 -2.67 3.84
C LEU A 116 7.70 -3.71 3.59
N PHE A 117 7.35 -5.00 3.70
CA PHE A 117 8.27 -6.11 3.46
C PHE A 117 8.42 -6.48 1.97
N ALA A 118 7.54 -6.03 1.09
CA ALA A 118 7.57 -6.40 -0.32
C ALA A 118 8.92 -6.14 -1.01
N PRO A 119 9.56 -4.97 -0.88
CA PRO A 119 10.89 -4.75 -1.48
C PRO A 119 11.98 -5.64 -0.88
N ALA A 120 11.85 -6.06 0.39
CA ALA A 120 12.81 -6.94 1.06
C ALA A 120 12.72 -8.41 0.59
N VAL A 121 11.75 -8.77 -0.23
CA VAL A 121 11.70 -10.07 -0.92
C VAL A 121 12.77 -10.15 -2.01
N GLU A 122 13.01 -9.04 -2.72
CA GLU A 122 14.02 -8.94 -3.81
C GLU A 122 15.35 -8.39 -3.31
N ASP A 123 15.30 -7.39 -2.42
CA ASP A 123 16.50 -6.75 -1.85
C ASP A 123 16.71 -7.21 -0.39
N ARG A 124 17.51 -8.24 -0.22
CA ARG A 124 17.82 -8.78 1.12
C ARG A 124 18.60 -7.82 2.02
N GLN A 125 19.23 -6.80 1.44
CA GLN A 125 19.98 -5.80 2.20
C GLN A 125 19.09 -4.66 2.68
N LEU A 126 17.82 -4.62 2.23
CA LEU A 126 16.87 -3.63 2.72
C LEU A 126 16.54 -3.91 4.18
N ALA A 127 16.91 -2.98 5.02
CA ALA A 127 16.61 -2.98 6.44
C ALA A 127 16.29 -1.56 6.91
N PRO A 128 15.46 -1.40 7.96
CA PRO A 128 15.29 -0.11 8.63
C PRO A 128 16.64 0.43 9.17
N PRO A 129 16.77 1.78 9.38
CA PRO A 129 15.66 2.72 9.30
C PRO A 129 15.40 3.24 7.90
N PHE A 130 14.12 3.51 7.59
CA PHE A 130 13.68 4.14 6.34
C PHE A 130 12.35 4.89 6.49
N VAL A 131 12.06 5.80 5.57
CA VAL A 131 10.71 6.36 5.41
C VAL A 131 9.95 5.53 4.40
N ALA A 132 8.70 5.17 4.69
CA ALA A 132 7.86 4.45 3.75
C ALA A 132 6.66 5.29 3.30
N LEU A 133 6.41 5.30 1.99
CA LEU A 133 5.19 5.83 1.39
C LEU A 133 4.39 4.65 0.81
N LEU A 134 3.30 4.30 1.49
CA LEU A 134 2.39 3.25 1.05
C LEU A 134 1.20 3.87 0.35
N VAL A 135 1.01 3.53 -0.93
CA VAL A 135 -0.03 4.11 -1.78
C VAL A 135 -0.77 3.02 -2.54
N SER A 136 -2.04 2.82 -2.20
CA SER A 136 -2.91 1.82 -2.81
C SER A 136 -4.28 2.42 -3.18
N GLY A 137 -5.21 1.58 -3.63
CA GLY A 137 -6.61 1.96 -3.86
C GLY A 137 -7.31 2.44 -2.60
N GLY A 138 -7.01 1.85 -1.44
CA GLY A 138 -7.67 2.18 -0.17
C GLY A 138 -6.84 3.01 0.80
N HIS A 139 -5.53 3.12 0.61
CA HIS A 139 -4.63 3.73 1.58
C HIS A 139 -3.63 4.70 0.95
N THR A 140 -3.34 5.78 1.67
CA THR A 140 -2.17 6.64 1.43
C THR A 140 -1.57 6.97 2.78
N LEU A 141 -0.44 6.34 3.10
CA LEU A 141 0.25 6.42 4.40
C LEU A 141 1.69 6.83 4.20
N LEU A 142 2.18 7.72 5.04
CA LEU A 142 3.58 8.07 5.15
C LEU A 142 4.06 7.66 6.54
N LEU A 143 5.03 6.76 6.60
CA LEU A 143 5.50 6.12 7.82
C LEU A 143 6.99 6.37 8.03
N ASP A 144 7.36 6.62 9.27
CA ASP A 144 8.73 6.46 9.78
C ASP A 144 8.86 5.02 10.30
N VAL A 145 9.86 4.30 9.80
CA VAL A 145 10.14 2.91 10.12
C VAL A 145 11.54 2.82 10.73
N PRO A 146 11.69 3.04 12.05
CA PRO A 146 13.00 2.95 12.70
C PRO A 146 13.52 1.52 12.83
N ALA A 147 12.63 0.54 12.92
CA ALA A 147 12.91 -0.90 12.96
C ALA A 147 11.71 -1.68 12.42
N TRP A 148 11.94 -2.91 11.95
CA TRP A 148 10.84 -3.81 11.62
C TRP A 148 9.93 -4.04 12.84
N GLY A 149 8.61 -4.04 12.64
CA GLY A 149 7.62 -4.15 13.72
C GLY A 149 7.38 -2.86 14.51
N HIS A 150 8.10 -1.76 14.22
CA HIS A 150 7.93 -0.46 14.85
C HIS A 150 7.66 0.60 13.78
N TYR A 151 6.49 1.20 13.83
CA TYR A 151 6.02 2.14 12.82
C TYR A 151 5.52 3.41 13.47
N ARG A 152 5.89 4.57 12.94
CA ARG A 152 5.34 5.87 13.36
C ARG A 152 4.58 6.48 12.19
N LEU A 153 3.29 6.77 12.40
CA LEU A 153 2.50 7.46 11.39
C LEU A 153 2.92 8.93 11.33
N LEU A 154 3.53 9.34 10.23
CA LEU A 154 3.83 10.73 9.95
C LEU A 154 2.63 11.45 9.35
N GLY A 155 1.92 10.79 8.43
CA GLY A 155 0.73 11.33 7.81
C GLY A 155 -0.05 10.28 7.01
N GLN A 156 -1.31 10.60 6.78
CA GLN A 156 -2.22 9.78 5.98
C GLN A 156 -3.18 10.67 5.20
N THR A 157 -3.92 10.08 4.27
CA THR A 157 -4.98 10.84 3.60
C THR A 157 -6.13 11.16 4.56
N ARG A 158 -6.70 12.37 4.43
CA ARG A 158 -7.87 12.82 5.18
C ARG A 158 -9.19 12.51 4.47
N ASP A 159 -9.10 12.11 3.21
CA ASP A 159 -10.26 11.84 2.35
C ASP A 159 -9.95 10.68 1.39
N ASP A 160 -10.11 10.84 0.09
CA ASP A 160 -9.82 9.79 -0.89
C ASP A 160 -8.34 9.34 -0.81
N ALA A 161 -8.09 8.04 -0.93
CA ALA A 161 -6.75 7.55 -1.21
C ALA A 161 -6.28 7.98 -2.61
N ALA A 162 -4.96 8.05 -2.83
CA ALA A 162 -4.45 8.45 -4.13
C ALA A 162 -4.88 7.50 -5.25
N GLY A 163 -4.85 6.17 -5.00
CA GLY A 163 -5.32 5.19 -5.99
C GLY A 163 -6.81 5.33 -6.30
N GLU A 164 -7.64 5.55 -5.29
CA GLU A 164 -9.07 5.84 -5.46
C GLU A 164 -9.29 7.12 -6.30
N ALA A 165 -8.46 8.15 -6.11
CA ALA A 165 -8.51 9.35 -6.92
C ALA A 165 -8.15 9.07 -8.39
N PHE A 166 -7.15 8.20 -8.64
CA PHE A 166 -6.82 7.73 -10.00
C PHE A 166 -8.00 6.99 -10.65
N ASP A 167 -8.66 6.08 -9.95
CA ASP A 167 -9.79 5.32 -10.49
C ASP A 167 -10.99 6.21 -10.81
N LYS A 168 -11.30 7.15 -9.89
CA LYS A 168 -12.38 8.13 -10.10
C LYS A 168 -12.11 9.05 -11.29
N VAL A 169 -10.87 9.52 -11.45
CA VAL A 169 -10.50 10.39 -12.59
C VAL A 169 -10.44 9.59 -13.89
N ALA A 170 -9.97 8.36 -13.87
CA ALA A 170 -10.03 7.47 -15.03
C ALA A 170 -11.46 7.31 -15.54
N THR A 171 -12.42 7.08 -14.64
CA THR A 171 -13.85 7.02 -14.97
C THR A 171 -14.34 8.34 -15.61
N LEU A 172 -13.97 9.50 -15.05
CA LEU A 172 -14.33 10.82 -15.60
C LEU A 172 -13.78 11.04 -17.03
N LEU A 173 -12.63 10.45 -17.33
CA LEU A 173 -11.99 10.51 -18.63
C LEU A 173 -12.43 9.37 -19.57
N GLY A 174 -13.41 8.53 -19.18
CA GLY A 174 -13.87 7.42 -19.98
C GLY A 174 -12.83 6.31 -20.17
N LEU A 175 -11.93 6.14 -19.19
CA LEU A 175 -10.91 5.09 -19.16
C LEU A 175 -11.41 3.88 -18.36
N GLY A 176 -10.80 2.72 -18.60
CA GLY A 176 -11.14 1.49 -17.88
C GLY A 176 -10.55 1.41 -16.48
N TYR A 177 -10.85 0.31 -15.79
CA TYR A 177 -10.30 -0.09 -14.49
C TYR A 177 -9.19 -1.14 -14.69
N PRO A 178 -8.08 -1.09 -13.91
CA PRO A 178 -7.72 -0.08 -12.90
C PRO A 178 -7.26 1.25 -13.52
N GLY A 179 -7.64 2.36 -12.86
CA GLY A 179 -7.44 3.71 -13.40
C GLY A 179 -5.99 4.18 -13.40
N GLY A 180 -5.19 3.78 -12.43
CA GLY A 180 -3.78 4.18 -12.32
C GLY A 180 -2.98 3.92 -13.60
N PRO A 181 -2.87 2.68 -14.08
CA PRO A 181 -2.17 2.33 -15.33
C PRO A 181 -2.76 3.01 -16.57
N ALA A 182 -4.10 3.16 -16.61
CA ALA A 182 -4.79 3.81 -17.72
C ALA A 182 -4.43 5.30 -17.81
N ILE A 183 -4.48 6.01 -16.68
CA ILE A 183 -4.05 7.42 -16.56
C ILE A 183 -2.58 7.57 -16.92
N GLU A 184 -1.68 6.75 -16.37
CA GLU A 184 -0.24 6.84 -16.65
C GLU A 184 0.05 6.65 -18.14
N THR A 185 -0.63 5.72 -18.79
CA THR A 185 -0.45 5.47 -20.23
C THR A 185 -0.92 6.68 -21.05
N LEU A 186 -2.10 7.22 -20.74
CA LEU A 186 -2.65 8.37 -21.46
C LEU A 186 -1.84 9.64 -21.22
N ALA A 187 -1.38 9.87 -19.98
CA ALA A 187 -0.62 11.04 -19.57
C ALA A 187 0.71 11.21 -20.33
N ARG A 188 1.29 10.12 -20.85
CA ARG A 188 2.54 10.17 -21.65
C ARG A 188 2.40 11.00 -22.93
N ALA A 189 1.19 11.02 -23.52
CA ALA A 189 0.89 11.79 -24.72
C ALA A 189 0.39 13.21 -24.41
N GLY A 190 0.18 13.55 -23.13
CA GLY A 190 -0.37 14.83 -22.71
C GLY A 190 0.68 15.94 -22.62
N ASP A 191 0.25 17.16 -22.94
CA ASP A 191 1.04 18.39 -22.73
C ASP A 191 1.06 18.74 -21.22
N PRO A 192 2.24 18.76 -20.56
CA PRO A 192 2.36 19.04 -19.13
C PRO A 192 1.99 20.48 -18.74
N GLY A 193 2.00 21.43 -19.69
CA GLY A 193 1.68 22.84 -19.44
C GLY A 193 0.21 23.21 -19.66
N ARG A 194 -0.58 22.32 -20.30
CA ARG A 194 -1.92 22.67 -20.76
C ARG A 194 -2.96 22.76 -19.64
N PHE A 195 -2.90 21.88 -18.65
CA PHE A 195 -3.79 21.88 -17.48
C PHE A 195 -2.97 21.86 -16.20
N SER A 196 -3.23 22.82 -15.32
CA SER A 196 -2.63 22.86 -13.98
C SER A 196 -3.71 22.65 -12.93
N PHE A 197 -3.52 21.62 -12.08
CA PHE A 197 -4.45 21.31 -10.99
C PHE A 197 -3.88 21.71 -9.64
N PRO A 198 -4.71 21.93 -8.62
CA PRO A 198 -4.25 22.25 -7.28
C PRO A 198 -3.41 21.09 -6.69
N ARG A 199 -2.54 21.42 -5.73
CA ARG A 199 -1.78 20.48 -4.92
C ARG A 199 -2.24 20.60 -3.48
N PRO A 200 -3.35 19.96 -3.11
CA PRO A 200 -3.91 20.14 -1.77
C PRO A 200 -2.90 19.79 -0.69
N MET A 201 -2.87 20.59 0.38
CA MET A 201 -2.01 20.40 1.54
C MET A 201 -0.50 20.24 1.28
N ILE A 202 0.00 20.54 0.09
CA ILE A 202 1.42 20.30 -0.25
C ILE A 202 2.38 21.06 0.69
N ALA A 203 1.98 22.25 1.15
CA ALA A 203 2.77 23.07 2.07
C ALA A 203 2.67 22.60 3.54
N ASP A 204 1.58 21.92 3.91
CA ASP A 204 1.21 21.64 5.28
C ASP A 204 1.62 20.22 5.70
N GLY A 205 2.36 20.08 6.82
CA GLY A 205 2.65 18.81 7.47
C GLY A 205 2.91 17.61 6.52
N PHE A 206 2.43 16.44 6.93
CA PHE A 206 2.62 15.18 6.20
C PHE A 206 1.32 14.54 5.71
N GLU A 207 0.16 15.09 6.07
CA GLU A 207 -1.14 14.54 5.66
C GLU A 207 -1.47 14.85 4.20
N PHE A 208 -2.34 14.04 3.60
CA PHE A 208 -2.72 14.13 2.21
C PHE A 208 -4.21 14.45 2.05
N SER A 209 -4.61 14.95 0.90
CA SER A 209 -6.00 15.11 0.46
C SER A 209 -6.06 15.08 -1.07
N PHE A 210 -7.00 14.31 -1.62
CA PHE A 210 -7.15 14.14 -3.08
C PHE A 210 -8.58 14.39 -3.58
N SER A 211 -9.60 14.46 -2.71
CA SER A 211 -10.99 14.66 -3.12
C SER A 211 -11.22 15.98 -3.86
N GLY A 212 -10.55 17.05 -3.40
CA GLY A 212 -10.60 18.36 -4.07
C GLY A 212 -9.99 18.36 -5.46
N LEU A 213 -8.96 17.54 -5.67
CA LEU A 213 -8.30 17.40 -6.98
C LEU A 213 -9.23 16.72 -7.99
N LYS A 214 -9.97 15.68 -7.60
CA LYS A 214 -11.01 15.06 -8.42
C LYS A 214 -12.05 16.08 -8.88
N THR A 215 -12.51 16.94 -7.98
CA THR A 215 -13.49 18.00 -8.29
C THR A 215 -12.93 18.99 -9.30
N ALA A 216 -11.66 19.39 -9.16
CA ALA A 216 -11.00 20.30 -10.11
C ALA A 216 -10.91 19.67 -11.51
N VAL A 217 -10.58 18.38 -11.61
CA VAL A 217 -10.57 17.64 -12.89
C VAL A 217 -11.98 17.59 -13.49
N LEU A 218 -13.01 17.27 -12.69
CA LEU A 218 -14.40 17.25 -13.16
C LEU A 218 -14.83 18.61 -13.77
N HIS A 219 -14.46 19.72 -13.14
CA HIS A 219 -14.72 21.03 -13.69
C HIS A 219 -13.97 21.27 -15.02
N ALA A 220 -12.71 20.86 -15.12
CA ALA A 220 -11.93 21.00 -16.35
C ALA A 220 -12.50 20.13 -17.48
N VAL A 221 -12.94 18.90 -17.19
CA VAL A 221 -13.62 18.01 -18.16
C VAL A 221 -14.91 18.65 -18.68
N ARG A 222 -15.73 19.22 -17.80
CA ARG A 222 -16.99 19.89 -18.18
C ARG A 222 -16.78 21.19 -18.97
N ALA A 223 -15.69 21.88 -18.71
CA ALA A 223 -15.34 23.12 -19.41
C ALA A 223 -14.60 22.91 -20.73
N SER A 224 -14.14 21.67 -21.01
CA SER A 224 -13.44 21.36 -22.25
C SER A 224 -14.38 21.37 -23.44
N PRO A 225 -14.11 22.16 -24.46
CA PRO A 225 -14.93 22.20 -25.70
C PRO A 225 -14.67 20.96 -26.57
N ASP A 226 -13.55 20.28 -26.40
CA ASP A 226 -13.14 19.09 -27.13
C ASP A 226 -12.40 18.14 -26.15
N LEU A 227 -13.18 17.30 -25.46
CA LEU A 227 -12.64 16.38 -24.48
C LEU A 227 -11.68 15.35 -25.09
N GLU A 228 -11.95 14.90 -26.32
CA GLU A 228 -11.10 13.90 -26.98
C GLU A 228 -9.68 14.43 -27.20
N ARG A 229 -9.56 15.69 -27.61
CA ARG A 229 -8.27 16.39 -27.75
C ARG A 229 -7.59 16.62 -26.40
N ASP A 230 -8.37 16.92 -25.37
CA ASP A 230 -7.85 17.37 -24.06
C ASP A 230 -7.55 16.25 -23.09
N ARG A 231 -8.10 15.04 -23.30
CA ARG A 231 -8.02 13.89 -22.38
C ARG A 231 -6.60 13.58 -21.93
N ALA A 232 -5.64 13.51 -22.84
CA ALA A 232 -4.25 13.19 -22.53
C ALA A 232 -3.61 14.26 -21.63
N SER A 233 -3.87 15.54 -21.93
CA SER A 233 -3.33 16.65 -21.13
C SER A 233 -4.02 16.81 -19.80
N LEU A 234 -5.31 16.48 -19.68
CA LEU A 234 -6.04 16.39 -18.40
C LEU A 234 -5.47 15.26 -17.52
N ALA A 235 -5.25 14.08 -18.11
CA ALA A 235 -4.63 12.95 -17.41
C ALA A 235 -3.20 13.32 -16.94
N ARG A 236 -2.43 13.99 -17.78
CA ARG A 236 -1.08 14.46 -17.45
C ARG A 236 -1.07 15.45 -16.31
N GLY A 237 -1.86 16.49 -16.36
CA GLY A 237 -1.93 17.51 -15.30
C GLY A 237 -2.41 16.93 -13.98
N PHE A 238 -3.38 16.00 -14.00
CA PHE A 238 -3.84 15.29 -12.81
C PHE A 238 -2.72 14.42 -12.21
N GLN A 239 -2.10 13.57 -13.02
CA GLN A 239 -0.99 12.73 -12.57
C GLN A 239 0.13 13.56 -11.95
N ASP A 240 0.57 14.63 -12.65
CA ASP A 240 1.64 15.51 -12.16
C ASP A 240 1.27 16.12 -10.79
N ALA A 241 0.00 16.51 -10.59
CA ALA A 241 -0.45 17.07 -9.32
C ALA A 241 -0.41 16.04 -8.17
N VAL A 242 -0.88 14.82 -8.40
CA VAL A 242 -0.83 13.74 -7.38
C VAL A 242 0.61 13.39 -7.04
N LEU A 243 1.43 13.13 -8.05
CA LEU A 243 2.83 12.74 -7.85
C LEU A 243 3.64 13.82 -7.14
N ASP A 244 3.39 15.09 -7.46
CA ASP A 244 4.06 16.22 -6.81
C ASP A 244 3.74 16.29 -5.31
N VAL A 245 2.48 16.08 -4.92
CA VAL A 245 2.09 16.02 -3.50
C VAL A 245 2.75 14.84 -2.80
N LEU A 246 2.67 13.64 -3.38
CA LEU A 246 3.23 12.42 -2.78
C LEU A 246 4.73 12.53 -2.57
N VAL A 247 5.47 12.92 -3.61
CA VAL A 247 6.93 12.97 -3.56
C VAL A 247 7.43 14.14 -2.72
N THR A 248 6.74 15.30 -2.72
CA THR A 248 7.14 16.43 -1.86
C THR A 248 7.05 16.06 -0.37
N LYS A 249 6.03 15.31 0.04
CA LYS A 249 5.89 14.89 1.43
C LYS A 249 6.87 13.77 1.80
N LEU A 250 7.11 12.83 0.88
CA LEU A 250 8.16 11.82 1.05
C LEU A 250 9.55 12.47 1.24
N GLU A 251 9.90 13.42 0.40
CA GLU A 251 11.13 14.20 0.48
C GLU A 251 11.27 14.92 1.85
N ARG A 252 10.20 15.60 2.27
CA ARG A 252 10.16 16.28 3.57
C ARG A 252 10.35 15.31 4.73
N ALA A 253 9.75 14.12 4.67
CA ALA A 253 9.91 13.10 5.70
C ALA A 253 11.33 12.53 5.74
N VAL A 254 11.94 12.27 4.59
CA VAL A 254 13.35 11.84 4.51
C VAL A 254 14.28 12.89 5.10
N VAL A 255 14.06 14.18 4.81
CA VAL A 255 14.85 15.27 5.41
C VAL A 255 14.63 15.36 6.92
N ALA A 256 13.38 15.23 7.38
CA ALA A 256 13.04 15.33 8.80
C ALA A 256 13.61 14.17 9.65
N THR A 257 13.67 12.96 9.09
CA THR A 257 14.22 11.77 9.76
C THR A 257 15.75 11.65 9.62
N GLY A 258 16.32 12.25 8.57
CA GLY A 258 17.73 12.08 8.22
C GLY A 258 18.07 10.70 7.64
N TYR A 259 17.07 9.90 7.27
CA TYR A 259 17.30 8.57 6.72
C TYR A 259 17.78 8.63 5.26
N THR A 260 18.54 7.62 4.85
CA THR A 260 19.13 7.52 3.51
C THR A 260 18.38 6.55 2.60
N THR A 261 17.25 6.00 3.06
CA THR A 261 16.41 5.08 2.32
C THR A 261 14.95 5.50 2.41
N ALA A 262 14.27 5.48 1.28
CA ALA A 262 12.83 5.60 1.17
C ALA A 262 12.26 4.32 0.52
N VAL A 263 11.15 3.82 1.05
CA VAL A 263 10.42 2.66 0.51
C VAL A 263 9.14 3.14 -0.13
N LEU A 264 8.84 2.67 -1.34
CA LEU A 264 7.53 2.82 -1.97
C LEU A 264 6.83 1.46 -1.99
N GLY A 265 5.59 1.40 -1.52
CA GLY A 265 4.78 0.20 -1.48
C GLY A 265 3.32 0.44 -1.86
N GLY A 266 2.61 -0.65 -2.18
CA GLY A 266 1.23 -0.64 -2.63
C GLY A 266 1.07 -0.50 -4.15
N GLY A 267 -0.13 -0.79 -4.65
CA GLY A 267 -0.40 -0.88 -6.09
C GLY A 267 -0.05 0.36 -6.90
N VAL A 268 -0.20 1.58 -6.33
CA VAL A 268 0.17 2.83 -7.02
C VAL A 268 1.68 2.99 -7.15
N ALA A 269 2.48 2.37 -6.28
CA ALA A 269 3.94 2.37 -6.39
C ALA A 269 4.47 1.55 -7.58
N CYS A 270 3.61 0.76 -8.27
CA CYS A 270 3.92 0.18 -9.57
C CYS A 270 4.12 1.25 -10.67
N SER A 271 3.67 2.50 -10.44
CA SER A 271 3.84 3.61 -11.38
C SER A 271 5.31 3.94 -11.56
N ARG A 272 5.77 3.88 -12.82
CA ARG A 272 7.13 4.31 -13.19
C ARG A 272 7.31 5.82 -13.05
N ALA A 273 6.25 6.58 -13.25
CA ALA A 273 6.28 8.02 -13.07
C ALA A 273 6.51 8.39 -11.59
N LEU A 274 5.84 7.69 -10.65
CA LEU A 274 6.04 7.90 -9.21
C LEU A 274 7.46 7.51 -8.77
N SER A 275 7.88 6.30 -9.07
CA SER A 275 9.21 5.80 -8.67
C SER A 275 10.35 6.60 -9.31
N GLY A 276 10.20 6.99 -10.58
CA GLY A 276 11.17 7.84 -11.29
C GLY A 276 11.28 9.24 -10.69
N LEU A 277 10.15 9.90 -10.41
CA LEU A 277 10.14 11.22 -9.79
C LEU A 277 10.72 11.18 -8.36
N ALA A 278 10.36 10.17 -7.57
CA ALA A 278 10.91 9.99 -6.23
C ALA A 278 12.44 9.78 -6.26
N ALA A 279 12.93 8.91 -7.13
CA ALA A 279 14.36 8.65 -7.30
C ALA A 279 15.13 9.91 -7.74
N GLN A 280 14.57 10.67 -8.69
CA GLN A 280 15.17 11.91 -9.17
C GLN A 280 15.27 12.95 -8.04
N ARG A 281 14.18 13.21 -7.30
CA ARG A 281 14.14 14.27 -6.29
C ARG A 281 14.96 13.92 -5.06
N LEU A 282 14.84 12.69 -4.55
CA LEU A 282 15.62 12.23 -3.39
C LEU A 282 17.10 12.10 -3.72
N GLY A 283 17.46 11.64 -4.92
CA GLY A 283 18.85 11.60 -5.38
C GLY A 283 19.51 12.98 -5.46
N ALA A 284 18.77 14.00 -5.95
CA ALA A 284 19.27 15.35 -6.09
C ALA A 284 19.50 16.07 -4.74
N ARG A 285 18.76 15.71 -3.68
CA ARG A 285 18.78 16.44 -2.38
C ARG A 285 19.64 15.83 -1.28
N GLY A 286 20.19 14.68 -1.46
CA GLY A 286 20.98 14.06 -0.38
C GLY A 286 21.36 12.62 -0.64
N GLY A 287 21.11 12.11 -1.87
CA GLY A 287 21.50 10.76 -2.26
C GLY A 287 20.70 9.65 -1.59
N ALA A 288 19.50 9.95 -1.09
CA ALA A 288 18.65 8.91 -0.51
C ALA A 288 18.18 7.93 -1.58
N ARG A 289 18.32 6.65 -1.30
CA ARG A 289 17.91 5.54 -2.18
C ARG A 289 16.40 5.34 -2.10
N VAL A 290 15.78 5.10 -3.24
CA VAL A 290 14.40 4.64 -3.32
C VAL A 290 14.39 3.13 -3.52
N ALA A 291 13.78 2.39 -2.61
CA ALA A 291 13.53 0.96 -2.71
C ALA A 291 12.06 0.76 -3.07
N VAL A 292 11.83 0.05 -4.17
CA VAL A 292 10.50 -0.33 -4.65
C VAL A 292 10.59 -1.75 -5.21
N ALA A 293 9.63 -2.58 -4.87
CA ALA A 293 9.55 -3.94 -5.41
C ALA A 293 9.20 -3.92 -6.90
N SER A 294 9.51 -5.00 -7.61
CA SER A 294 9.02 -5.20 -8.97
C SER A 294 7.48 -5.14 -8.98
N PRO A 295 6.85 -4.77 -10.10
CA PRO A 295 5.38 -4.65 -10.15
C PRO A 295 4.64 -5.90 -9.68
N ARG A 296 5.20 -7.09 -9.91
CA ARG A 296 4.63 -8.37 -9.47
C ARG A 296 4.58 -8.50 -7.94
N LEU A 297 5.55 -7.92 -7.22
CA LEU A 297 5.65 -7.98 -5.77
C LEU A 297 5.10 -6.72 -5.09
N ASN A 298 4.83 -5.66 -5.83
CA ASN A 298 4.35 -4.41 -5.28
C ASN A 298 2.81 -4.30 -5.26
N ALA A 299 2.11 -5.00 -6.17
CA ALA A 299 0.68 -5.28 -6.06
C ALA A 299 0.42 -6.30 -4.94
N ASP A 300 -0.86 -6.55 -4.61
CA ASP A 300 -1.23 -7.51 -3.57
C ASP A 300 -0.75 -8.91 -3.94
N ASN A 301 0.02 -9.52 -3.03
CA ASN A 301 0.59 -10.84 -3.27
C ASN A 301 0.99 -11.55 -1.96
N ALA A 302 1.08 -12.87 -2.02
CA ALA A 302 1.41 -13.69 -0.86
C ALA A 302 2.92 -13.70 -0.49
N ALA A 303 3.82 -13.29 -1.38
CA ALA A 303 5.25 -13.26 -1.06
C ALA A 303 5.56 -12.18 0.00
N MET A 304 4.91 -11.03 -0.07
CA MET A 304 5.02 -9.97 0.93
C MET A 304 4.52 -10.44 2.30
N ILE A 305 3.43 -11.21 2.31
CA ILE A 305 2.84 -11.80 3.53
C ILE A 305 3.74 -12.90 4.09
N ALA A 306 4.26 -13.79 3.23
CA ALA A 306 5.23 -14.80 3.63
C ALA A 306 6.51 -14.18 4.21
N ARG A 307 6.98 -13.07 3.65
CA ARG A 307 8.20 -12.38 4.11
C ARG A 307 8.02 -11.74 5.47
N ALA A 308 6.90 -11.05 5.69
CA ALA A 308 6.53 -10.53 7.01
C ALA A 308 6.32 -11.67 8.01
N GLY A 309 5.59 -12.72 7.63
CA GLY A 309 5.36 -13.89 8.47
C GLY A 309 6.66 -14.63 8.84
N TRP A 310 7.62 -14.75 7.91
CA TRP A 310 8.93 -15.30 8.21
C TRP A 310 9.69 -14.46 9.25
N TYR A 311 9.60 -13.13 9.16
CA TYR A 311 10.18 -12.24 10.16
C TYR A 311 9.57 -12.48 11.54
N HIS A 312 8.24 -12.52 11.67
CA HIS A 312 7.54 -12.82 12.92
C HIS A 312 7.87 -14.21 13.45
N LEU A 313 7.96 -15.22 12.56
CA LEU A 313 8.38 -16.56 12.92
C LEU A 313 9.75 -16.60 13.59
N ARG A 314 10.71 -15.84 13.05
CA ARG A 314 12.08 -15.72 13.58
C ARG A 314 12.14 -15.05 14.96
N LEU A 315 11.18 -14.17 15.26
CA LEU A 315 11.03 -13.58 16.59
C LEU A 315 10.33 -14.52 17.60
N GLY A 316 9.88 -15.70 17.15
CA GLY A 316 9.12 -16.61 17.97
C GLY A 316 7.64 -16.26 18.11
N GLU A 317 7.16 -15.28 17.36
CA GLU A 317 5.76 -14.83 17.38
C GLU A 317 4.86 -15.83 16.66
N ARG A 318 3.69 -16.06 17.24
CA ARG A 318 2.66 -16.98 16.76
C ARG A 318 1.28 -16.40 17.05
N SER A 319 0.35 -16.61 16.15
CA SER A 319 -1.07 -16.39 16.41
C SER A 319 -1.68 -17.65 17.01
N ASP A 320 -2.59 -17.48 17.93
CA ASP A 320 -3.39 -18.58 18.45
C ASP A 320 -4.61 -18.89 17.55
N TRP A 321 -5.40 -19.87 17.95
CA TRP A 321 -6.57 -20.29 17.18
C TRP A 321 -7.75 -19.31 17.24
N THR A 322 -7.65 -18.22 18.01
CA THR A 322 -8.63 -17.14 18.03
C THR A 322 -8.38 -16.10 16.93
N LEU A 323 -7.27 -16.23 16.17
CA LEU A 323 -7.01 -15.34 15.01
C LEU A 323 -8.25 -15.23 14.15
N ASP A 324 -8.66 -13.99 13.85
CA ASP A 324 -9.85 -13.69 13.06
C ASP A 324 -9.55 -12.65 11.96
N ALA A 325 -10.41 -12.63 10.95
CA ALA A 325 -10.37 -11.64 9.88
C ALA A 325 -10.89 -10.28 10.39
N ARG A 326 -10.09 -9.22 10.22
CA ARG A 326 -10.45 -7.88 10.67
C ARG A 326 -10.29 -6.87 9.55
N ALA A 327 -11.45 -6.39 9.06
CA ALA A 327 -11.48 -5.43 7.95
C ALA A 327 -10.77 -4.10 8.27
N ASP A 328 -10.73 -3.72 9.54
CA ASP A 328 -10.18 -2.47 10.08
C ASP A 328 -8.97 -2.69 11.01
N LEU A 329 -8.22 -3.78 10.80
CA LEU A 329 -7.06 -4.11 11.64
C LEU A 329 -6.08 -2.93 11.70
N PRO A 330 -5.77 -2.39 12.90
CA PRO A 330 -4.76 -1.35 13.02
C PRO A 330 -3.35 -1.95 12.81
N LEU A 331 -2.45 -1.16 12.22
CA LEU A 331 -1.06 -1.60 12.00
C LEU A 331 -0.39 -1.89 13.35
N PRO A 332 0.12 -3.11 13.59
CA PRO A 332 0.81 -3.46 14.82
C PRO A 332 2.03 -2.56 15.04
N GLY A 333 2.31 -2.19 16.30
CA GLY A 333 3.45 -1.34 16.62
C GLY A 333 3.36 0.10 16.07
N LEU A 334 2.17 0.54 15.62
CA LEU A 334 1.96 1.90 15.15
C LEU A 334 1.90 2.87 16.32
N GLU A 335 2.89 3.75 16.41
CA GLU A 335 2.87 4.90 17.29
C GLU A 335 2.24 6.11 16.56
N MET A 336 1.19 6.68 17.14
CA MET A 336 0.61 7.94 16.64
C MET A 336 1.49 9.09 17.11
N THR A 337 2.18 9.76 16.18
CA THR A 337 2.88 11.00 16.48
C THR A 337 1.83 12.10 16.74
N VAL A 338 1.64 12.47 18.00
CA VAL A 338 0.90 13.68 18.33
C VAL A 338 1.77 14.85 17.86
N THR A 339 1.50 15.36 16.67
CA THR A 339 2.12 16.60 16.17
C THR A 339 1.59 17.75 17.03
N THR A 340 2.28 18.05 18.11
CA THR A 340 2.13 19.35 18.78
C THR A 340 2.71 20.40 17.84
N HIS A 341 1.85 21.04 17.06
CA HIS A 341 2.23 22.17 16.23
C HIS A 341 2.79 23.29 17.13
N PRO A 342 4.02 23.79 16.89
CA PRO A 342 4.61 24.86 17.71
C PRO A 342 3.88 26.21 17.62
N SER A 343 2.87 26.35 16.80
CA SER A 343 2.22 27.64 16.46
C SER A 343 1.01 28.04 17.31
N LEU A 344 0.72 27.34 18.43
CA LEU A 344 -0.40 27.72 19.34
C LEU A 344 0.07 28.24 20.70
N ARG A 345 1.31 28.78 20.79
CA ARG A 345 1.73 29.60 21.93
C ARG A 345 1.97 31.05 21.51
N SER A 346 0.91 31.75 21.15
CA SER A 346 0.92 33.22 21.13
C SER A 346 -0.48 33.73 21.40
N GLY A 347 -0.71 34.29 22.57
CA GLY A 347 -1.90 35.07 22.84
C GLY A 347 -2.64 34.80 24.15
N GLN A 348 -1.92 34.70 25.28
CA GLN A 348 -2.54 35.07 26.54
C GLN A 348 -1.81 36.32 27.03
N ALA A 349 -2.42 37.48 26.78
CA ALA A 349 -2.08 38.73 27.44
C ALA A 349 -2.41 38.61 28.95
N PRO A 350 -1.57 39.20 29.85
CA PRO A 350 -1.83 39.13 31.28
C PRO A 350 -3.09 39.93 31.62
N ALA A 351 -4.03 39.28 32.32
CA ALA A 351 -5.18 39.94 32.90
C ALA A 351 -4.75 41.02 33.88
N ARG A 352 -5.14 42.26 33.60
CA ARG A 352 -5.01 43.38 34.55
C ARG A 352 -5.89 43.06 35.77
N ARG A 353 -5.26 42.97 36.93
CA ARG A 353 -5.95 43.09 38.23
C ARG A 353 -6.50 44.50 38.30
N THR A 354 -7.80 44.64 38.41
CA THR A 354 -8.47 45.83 38.94
C THR A 354 -8.77 45.57 40.39
N ASP A 355 -7.99 46.18 41.26
CA ASP A 355 -8.39 46.39 42.65
C ASP A 355 -9.53 47.40 42.65
N PHE A 356 -10.63 47.02 43.28
CA PHE A 356 -11.61 47.95 43.85
C PHE A 356 -11.85 47.60 45.31
N SER A 357 -11.59 48.60 46.12
CA SER A 357 -11.81 48.78 47.55
C SER A 357 -13.16 48.34 48.07
#